data_cb0f79c65ee8b36ebb31670aa611bddc
#
_entry.id   cb0f79c65ee8b36ebb31670aa611bddc
#
_cell.length_a   1.000
_cell.length_b   1.000
_cell.length_c   1.000
_cell.angle_alpha   90.00
_cell.angle_beta   90.00
_cell.angle_gamma   90.00
#
_symmetry.space_group_name_H-M   'P 1'
#
loop_
_entity.id
_entity.type
_entity.pdbx_description
1 polymer ?
#
loop_
_entity_poly.entity_id
_entity_poly.type
_entity_poly.pdbx_seq_one_letter_code
_entity_poly.pdbx_strand_id
1 'polypeptide(L)'
;MDDFYTEQLIKKQADSKDTLKKAGLIVLTVLSVLLVFVIPVGIILPVVMIVIDVLMFRNLNVEYEYVFVNGDLDIDKIMNKARRKRMFSVDADQMELLAPVGAVELMQYKKVRTYDYTSGKNHAEIYALIASNKGELCKVLFEPN
;
A
#
# COMPACT_ATOMS: atom_id res chain seq x y z
N MET A 1 4.75 3.76 34.28
CA MET A 1 4.38 2.95 33.13
C MET A 1 5.23 3.34 31.93
N ASP A 2 5.90 2.37 31.35
CA ASP A 2 6.76 2.63 30.21
C ASP A 2 5.92 2.71 28.94
N ASP A 3 6.18 3.73 28.15
CA ASP A 3 5.55 3.89 26.86
C ASP A 3 6.38 3.18 25.81
N PHE A 4 5.71 2.32 25.02
CA PHE A 4 6.35 1.67 23.88
C PHE A 4 6.00 2.43 22.62
N TYR A 5 7.02 2.89 21.93
CA TYR A 5 6.88 3.62 20.68
C TYR A 5 7.84 3.03 19.65
N THR A 6 7.27 2.60 18.52
CA THR A 6 8.04 2.05 17.42
C THR A 6 7.45 2.56 16.11
N GLU A 7 8.29 3.09 15.25
CA GLU A 7 7.94 3.46 13.90
C GLU A 7 8.74 2.61 12.93
N GLN A 8 8.08 2.15 11.88
CA GLN A 8 8.73 1.37 10.84
C GLN A 8 8.16 1.77 9.48
N LEU A 9 9.06 2.04 8.55
CA LEU A 9 8.71 2.42 7.19
C LEU A 9 9.01 1.26 6.26
N ILE A 10 7.98 0.81 5.53
CA ILE A 10 8.09 -0.31 4.59
C ILE A 10 7.71 0.18 3.20
N LYS A 11 8.65 0.11 2.27
CA LYS A 11 8.39 0.46 0.88
C LYS A 11 7.75 -0.72 0.16
N LYS A 12 6.60 -0.48 -0.48
CA LYS A 12 5.91 -1.53 -1.24
C LYS A 12 6.71 -1.86 -2.50
N GLN A 13 7.00 -3.14 -2.70
CA GLN A 13 7.65 -3.61 -3.91
C GLN A 13 6.65 -3.55 -5.07
N ALA A 14 7.10 -3.05 -6.23
CA ALA A 14 6.28 -3.03 -7.42
C ALA A 14 5.94 -4.46 -7.85
N ASP A 15 4.66 -4.73 -8.06
CA ASP A 15 4.21 -6.03 -8.55
C ASP A 15 4.05 -6.00 -10.07
N SER A 16 3.57 -7.13 -10.66
CA SER A 16 3.40 -7.22 -12.10
C SER A 16 2.36 -6.23 -12.63
N LYS A 17 1.33 -5.91 -11.83
CA LYS A 17 0.32 -4.92 -12.22
C LYS A 17 0.92 -3.52 -12.32
N ASP A 18 1.79 -3.16 -11.39
CA ASP A 18 2.48 -1.87 -11.42
C ASP A 18 3.38 -1.75 -12.64
N THR A 19 4.09 -2.83 -12.99
CA THR A 19 4.93 -2.89 -14.16
C THR A 19 4.12 -2.73 -15.44
N LEU A 20 2.95 -3.40 -15.52
CA LEU A 20 2.07 -3.28 -16.67
C LEU A 20 1.50 -1.87 -16.81
N LYS A 21 1.13 -1.23 -15.70
CA LYS A 21 0.65 0.16 -15.74
C LYS A 21 1.72 1.10 -16.27
N LYS A 22 2.96 0.96 -15.81
CA LYS A 22 4.07 1.78 -16.28
C LYS A 22 4.32 1.56 -17.76
N ALA A 23 4.36 0.31 -18.19
CA ALA A 23 4.58 -0.03 -19.60
C ALA A 23 3.48 0.52 -20.49
N GLY A 24 2.21 0.36 -20.07
CA GLY A 24 1.07 0.87 -20.81
C GLY A 24 1.10 2.39 -20.96
N LEU A 25 1.44 3.10 -19.88
CA LEU A 25 1.53 4.55 -19.92
C LEU A 25 2.64 5.03 -20.86
N ILE A 26 3.79 4.34 -20.85
CA ILE A 26 4.90 4.68 -21.73
C ILE A 26 4.51 4.48 -23.19
N VAL A 27 3.84 3.36 -23.50
CA VAL A 27 3.40 3.08 -24.88
C VAL A 27 2.42 4.14 -25.35
N LEU A 28 1.44 4.51 -24.53
CA LEU A 28 0.46 5.54 -24.87
C LEU A 28 1.14 6.89 -25.12
N THR A 29 2.13 7.24 -24.31
CA THR A 29 2.88 8.48 -24.46
C THR A 29 3.63 8.50 -25.78
N VAL A 30 4.30 7.41 -26.13
CA VAL A 30 5.05 7.30 -27.40
C VAL A 30 4.09 7.44 -28.59
N LEU A 31 2.95 6.78 -28.55
CA LEU A 31 1.96 6.90 -29.63
C LEU A 31 1.45 8.33 -29.75
N SER A 32 1.24 9.04 -28.66
CA SER A 32 0.81 10.44 -28.67
C SER A 32 1.84 11.34 -29.33
N VAL A 33 3.13 11.10 -29.05
CA VAL A 33 4.22 11.87 -29.68
C VAL A 33 4.24 11.64 -31.18
N LEU A 34 4.03 10.40 -31.63
CA LEU A 34 4.01 10.08 -33.05
C LEU A 34 2.85 10.78 -33.77
N LEU A 35 1.72 10.97 -33.10
CA LEU A 35 0.56 11.65 -33.66
C LEU A 35 0.83 13.14 -33.97
N VAL A 36 1.80 13.75 -33.27
CA VAL A 36 2.16 15.16 -33.48
C VAL A 36 2.63 15.39 -34.95
N PHE A 37 3.25 14.40 -35.55
CA PHE A 37 3.73 14.50 -36.92
C PHE A 37 2.61 14.39 -37.95
N VAL A 38 1.42 13.92 -37.54
CA VAL A 38 0.29 13.74 -38.46
C VAL A 38 -0.74 14.86 -38.30
N ILE A 39 -0.95 15.36 -37.08
CA ILE A 39 -1.97 16.35 -36.78
C ILE A 39 -1.33 17.58 -36.13
N PRO A 40 -1.40 18.78 -36.73
CA PRO A 40 -0.78 19.97 -36.14
C PRO A 40 -1.28 20.32 -34.73
N VAL A 41 -2.55 20.01 -34.43
CA VAL A 41 -3.17 20.27 -33.13
C VAL A 41 -2.78 19.19 -32.10
N GLY A 42 -2.15 18.12 -32.56
CA GLY A 42 -1.85 16.95 -31.72
C GLY A 42 -0.77 17.17 -30.65
N ILE A 43 -0.13 18.36 -30.63
CA ILE A 43 0.92 18.65 -29.63
C ILE A 43 0.36 18.66 -28.20
N ILE A 44 -0.94 18.92 -28.03
CA ILE A 44 -1.57 18.96 -26.73
C ILE A 44 -1.64 17.55 -26.12
N LEU A 45 -1.86 16.52 -26.94
CA LEU A 45 -1.98 15.14 -26.45
C LEU A 45 -0.70 14.64 -25.75
N PRO A 46 0.51 14.77 -26.33
CA PRO A 46 1.72 14.34 -25.64
C PRO A 46 1.94 15.08 -24.31
N VAL A 47 1.63 16.37 -24.27
CA VAL A 47 1.80 17.17 -23.05
C VAL A 47 0.87 16.64 -21.96
N VAL A 48 -0.39 16.39 -22.28
CA VAL A 48 -1.36 15.85 -21.33
C VAL A 48 -0.93 14.47 -20.85
N MET A 49 -0.46 13.60 -21.75
CA MET A 49 -0.01 12.26 -21.39
C MET A 49 1.20 12.29 -20.46
N ILE A 50 2.15 13.19 -20.71
CA ILE A 50 3.32 13.33 -19.83
C ILE A 50 2.88 13.74 -18.43
N VAL A 51 1.95 14.67 -18.30
CA VAL A 51 1.42 15.09 -16.99
C VAL A 51 0.77 13.93 -16.29
N ILE A 52 -0.07 13.15 -17.00
CA ILE A 52 -0.73 11.98 -16.45
C ILE A 52 0.31 10.95 -15.98
N ASP A 53 1.32 10.68 -16.81
CA ASP A 53 2.39 9.72 -16.46
C ASP A 53 3.10 10.12 -15.17
N VAL A 54 3.47 11.38 -15.05
CA VAL A 54 4.15 11.87 -13.85
C VAL A 54 3.29 11.67 -12.61
N LEU A 55 2.02 12.04 -12.69
CA LEU A 55 1.10 11.90 -11.56
C LEU A 55 0.88 10.44 -11.18
N MET A 56 0.73 9.57 -12.18
CA MET A 56 0.50 8.14 -11.92
C MET A 56 1.75 7.48 -11.34
N PHE A 57 2.94 7.81 -11.85
CA PHE A 57 4.19 7.24 -11.32
C PHE A 57 4.44 7.67 -9.88
N ARG A 58 4.12 8.92 -9.55
CA ARG A 58 4.23 9.40 -8.18
C ARG A 58 3.32 8.60 -7.23
N ASN A 59 2.12 8.28 -7.66
CA ASN A 59 1.16 7.53 -6.84
C ASN A 59 1.55 6.06 -6.67
N LEU A 60 2.45 5.53 -7.48
CA LEU A 60 2.93 4.15 -7.36
C LEU A 60 4.07 4.00 -6.35
N ASN A 61 4.67 5.10 -5.92
CA ASN A 61 5.71 5.06 -4.88
C ASN A 61 5.04 5.06 -3.51
N VAL A 62 4.72 3.87 -3.00
CA VAL A 62 3.95 3.68 -1.79
C VAL A 62 4.83 3.13 -0.67
N GLU A 63 4.71 3.73 0.51
CA GLU A 63 5.34 3.24 1.73
C GLU A 63 4.26 3.14 2.81
N TYR A 64 4.42 2.18 3.72
CA TYR A 64 3.54 2.05 4.88
C TYR A 64 4.33 2.33 6.14
N GLU A 65 3.76 3.16 7.01
CA GLU A 65 4.35 3.45 8.31
C GLU A 65 3.50 2.81 9.41
N TYR A 66 4.13 1.97 10.22
CA TYR A 66 3.48 1.34 11.37
C TYR A 66 3.91 2.08 12.62
N VAL A 67 2.96 2.53 13.40
CA VAL A 67 3.23 3.24 14.65
C VAL A 67 2.56 2.49 15.80
N PHE A 68 3.37 2.00 16.73
CA PHE A 68 2.88 1.36 17.94
C PHE A 68 3.10 2.29 19.13
N VAL A 69 2.03 2.63 19.82
CA VAL A 69 2.11 3.44 21.03
C VAL A 69 1.19 2.81 22.09
N ASN A 70 1.79 2.32 23.17
CA ASN A 70 1.04 1.72 24.29
C ASN A 70 0.09 0.60 23.86
N GLY A 71 0.50 -0.19 22.88
CA GLY A 71 -0.32 -1.29 22.38
C GLY A 71 -1.30 -0.93 21.28
N ASP A 72 -1.46 0.36 21.00
CA ASP A 72 -2.30 0.79 19.88
C ASP A 72 -1.48 0.77 18.59
N LEU A 73 -2.11 0.35 17.50
CA LEU A 73 -1.46 0.25 16.19
C LEU A 73 -2.14 1.16 15.20
N ASP A 74 -1.34 2.04 14.59
CA ASP A 74 -1.78 2.88 13.48
C ASP A 74 -0.96 2.54 12.25
N ILE A 75 -1.61 2.42 11.10
CA ILE A 75 -0.95 2.18 9.82
C ILE A 75 -1.31 3.29 8.87
N ASP A 76 -0.30 4.01 8.41
CA ASP A 76 -0.45 5.09 7.44
C ASP A 76 0.16 4.68 6.10
N LYS A 77 -0.49 5.06 5.02
CA LYS A 77 0.03 4.92 3.67
C LYS A 77 0.64 6.25 3.25
N ILE A 78 1.91 6.22 2.84
CA ILE A 78 2.63 7.40 2.38
C ILE A 78 2.87 7.25 0.89
N MET A 79 2.35 8.18 0.10
CA MET A 79 2.49 8.17 -1.35
C MET A 79 3.50 9.23 -1.76
N ASN A 80 4.52 8.80 -2.52
CA ASN A 80 5.57 9.67 -3.06
C ASN A 80 6.26 10.51 -1.98
N LYS A 81 6.41 9.95 -0.76
CA LYS A 81 7.05 10.60 0.40
C LYS A 81 6.43 11.94 0.80
N ALA A 82 5.28 12.29 0.24
CA ALA A 82 4.64 13.58 0.47
C ALA A 82 3.21 13.48 0.99
N ARG A 83 2.43 12.54 0.50
CA ARG A 83 1.02 12.42 0.85
C ARG A 83 0.83 11.27 1.83
N ARG A 84 0.15 11.55 2.93
CA ARG A 84 -0.08 10.57 4.00
C ARG A 84 -1.59 10.36 4.19
N LYS A 85 -1.98 9.09 4.31
CA LYS A 85 -3.36 8.72 4.56
C LYS A 85 -3.41 7.63 5.63
N ARG A 86 -4.24 7.83 6.67
CA ARG A 86 -4.47 6.81 7.69
C ARG A 86 -5.31 5.67 7.08
N MET A 87 -4.73 4.47 7.03
CA MET A 87 -5.41 3.31 6.46
C MET A 87 -6.07 2.45 7.53
N PHE A 88 -5.49 2.38 8.71
CA PHE A 88 -5.97 1.52 9.77
C PHE A 88 -5.53 2.06 11.12
N SER A 89 -6.41 1.94 12.11
CA SER A 89 -6.12 2.32 13.49
C SER A 89 -6.89 1.39 14.42
N VAL A 90 -6.22 0.80 15.39
CA VAL A 90 -6.85 -0.11 16.34
C VAL A 90 -6.23 0.07 17.72
N ASP A 91 -7.09 0.04 18.74
CA ASP A 91 -6.65 0.08 20.13
C ASP A 91 -6.30 -1.33 20.60
N ALA A 92 -5.45 -1.41 21.62
CA ALA A 92 -5.05 -2.68 22.20
C ALA A 92 -6.27 -3.55 22.60
N ASP A 93 -7.33 -2.92 23.11
CA ASP A 93 -8.53 -3.61 23.55
C ASP A 93 -9.28 -4.27 22.41
N GLN A 94 -9.10 -3.84 21.20
CA GLN A 94 -9.79 -4.35 20.02
C GLN A 94 -9.05 -5.49 19.34
N MET A 95 -7.81 -5.75 19.75
CA MET A 95 -6.98 -6.82 19.17
C MET A 95 -7.36 -8.16 19.77
N GLU A 96 -7.65 -9.15 18.91
CA GLU A 96 -8.02 -10.50 19.37
C GLU A 96 -6.88 -11.48 19.25
N LEU A 97 -6.10 -11.40 18.17
CA LEU A 97 -5.04 -12.35 17.87
C LEU A 97 -3.96 -11.69 17.03
N LEU A 98 -2.71 -11.97 17.37
CA LEU A 98 -1.56 -11.59 16.56
C LEU A 98 -0.69 -12.82 16.37
N ALA A 99 -0.48 -13.24 15.13
CA ALA A 99 0.28 -14.45 14.84
C ALA A 99 0.95 -14.36 13.48
N PRO A 100 2.06 -15.08 13.28
CA PRO A 100 2.68 -15.15 11.94
C PRO A 100 1.69 -15.72 10.92
N VAL A 101 1.78 -15.25 9.71
CA VAL A 101 0.98 -15.79 8.61
C VAL A 101 1.31 -17.28 8.44
N GLY A 102 0.29 -18.10 8.33
CA GLY A 102 0.44 -19.55 8.27
C GLY A 102 0.23 -20.25 9.60
N ALA A 103 0.08 -19.51 10.70
CA ALA A 103 -0.20 -20.10 11.99
C ALA A 103 -1.56 -20.80 12.01
N VAL A 104 -1.65 -21.90 12.74
CA VAL A 104 -2.88 -22.70 12.82
C VAL A 104 -4.03 -21.87 13.39
N GLU A 105 -3.75 -20.99 14.33
CA GLU A 105 -4.75 -20.15 15.00
C GLU A 105 -5.48 -19.23 14.00
N LEU A 106 -4.87 -18.92 12.87
CA LEU A 106 -5.47 -18.05 11.87
C LEU A 106 -6.46 -18.78 10.95
N MET A 107 -6.49 -20.10 11.00
CA MET A 107 -7.35 -20.88 10.09
C MET A 107 -8.84 -20.61 10.30
N GLN A 108 -9.25 -20.28 11.51
CA GLN A 108 -10.65 -19.95 11.80
C GLN A 108 -11.06 -18.57 11.26
N TYR A 109 -10.11 -17.77 10.81
CA TYR A 109 -10.36 -16.42 10.31
C TYR A 109 -10.18 -16.30 8.79
N LYS A 110 -10.30 -17.40 8.05
CA LYS A 110 -10.07 -17.39 6.60
C LYS A 110 -11.06 -16.51 5.83
N LYS A 111 -12.27 -16.40 6.33
CA LYS A 111 -13.35 -15.65 5.66
C LYS A 111 -13.45 -14.20 6.13
N VAL A 112 -12.57 -13.80 7.02
CA VAL A 112 -12.56 -12.43 7.53
C VAL A 112 -11.94 -11.50 6.50
N ARG A 113 -12.49 -10.29 6.39
CA ARG A 113 -11.97 -9.28 5.46
C ARG A 113 -10.50 -8.99 5.76
N THR A 114 -9.68 -9.04 4.73
CA THR A 114 -8.23 -8.91 4.87
C THR A 114 -7.73 -7.62 4.25
N TYR A 115 -6.90 -6.91 4.99
CA TYR A 115 -6.20 -5.71 4.53
C TYR A 115 -4.71 -6.00 4.51
N ASP A 116 -4.06 -5.79 3.37
CA ASP A 116 -2.64 -6.08 3.18
C ASP A 116 -1.85 -4.77 3.19
N TYR A 117 -1.05 -4.57 4.23
CA TYR A 117 -0.17 -3.41 4.38
C TYR A 117 1.29 -3.83 4.44
N THR A 118 1.64 -4.88 3.71
CA THR A 118 3.01 -5.38 3.62
C THR A 118 3.76 -4.78 2.44
N SER A 119 5.07 -5.04 2.38
CA SER A 119 5.89 -4.61 1.25
C SER A 119 5.60 -5.42 -0.02
N GLY A 120 5.06 -6.62 0.11
CA GLY A 120 4.85 -7.54 -1.00
C GLY A 120 6.08 -8.37 -1.36
N LYS A 121 7.16 -8.29 -0.60
CA LYS A 121 8.37 -9.06 -0.84
C LYS A 121 8.15 -10.54 -0.53
N ASN A 122 8.75 -11.42 -1.34
CA ASN A 122 8.51 -12.86 -1.24
C ASN A 122 9.01 -13.49 0.05
N HIS A 123 10.08 -12.97 0.63
CA HIS A 123 10.73 -13.55 1.82
C HIS A 123 10.50 -12.73 3.08
N ALA A 124 9.54 -11.84 3.06
CA ALA A 124 9.24 -11.01 4.22
C ALA A 124 8.55 -11.84 5.31
N GLU A 125 8.87 -11.55 6.57
CA GLU A 125 8.16 -12.12 7.70
C GLU A 125 6.88 -11.33 7.93
N ILE A 126 5.75 -11.93 7.65
CA ILE A 126 4.45 -11.28 7.70
C ILE A 126 3.66 -11.80 8.87
N TYR A 127 3.09 -10.89 9.65
CA TYR A 127 2.18 -11.20 10.75
C TYR A 127 0.78 -10.79 10.38
N ALA A 128 -0.19 -11.52 10.92
CA ALA A 128 -1.61 -11.20 10.77
C ALA A 128 -2.18 -10.79 12.13
N LEU A 129 -2.84 -9.67 12.16
CA LEU A 129 -3.55 -9.16 13.32
C LEU A 129 -5.03 -9.31 13.09
N ILE A 130 -5.71 -9.99 14.00
CA ILE A 130 -7.18 -10.08 13.99
C ILE A 130 -7.70 -9.06 14.99
N ALA A 131 -8.52 -8.15 14.52
CA ALA A 131 -9.04 -7.07 15.34
C ALA A 131 -10.50 -6.80 15.02
N SER A 132 -11.20 -6.25 16.01
CA SER A 132 -12.58 -5.79 15.83
C SER A 132 -12.55 -4.31 15.48
N ASN A 133 -13.07 -3.97 14.33
CA ASN A 133 -13.15 -2.59 13.86
C ASN A 133 -14.61 -2.27 13.56
N LYS A 134 -15.20 -1.34 14.31
CA LYS A 134 -16.60 -0.94 14.16
C LYS A 134 -17.57 -2.11 14.25
N GLY A 135 -17.28 -3.06 15.13
CA GLY A 135 -18.12 -4.22 15.34
C GLY A 135 -17.90 -5.37 14.40
N GLU A 136 -16.98 -5.24 13.44
CA GLU A 136 -16.66 -6.30 12.49
C GLU A 136 -15.22 -6.74 12.67
N LEU A 137 -14.99 -8.06 12.55
CA LEU A 137 -13.63 -8.60 12.58
C LEU A 137 -12.95 -8.34 11.26
N CYS A 138 -11.66 -7.99 11.34
CA CYS A 138 -10.81 -7.83 10.16
C CYS A 138 -9.45 -8.44 10.42
N LYS A 139 -8.77 -8.80 9.34
CA LYS A 139 -7.41 -9.31 9.36
C LYS A 139 -6.49 -8.30 8.71
N VAL A 140 -5.43 -7.90 9.41
CA VAL A 140 -4.45 -6.94 8.91
C VAL A 140 -3.12 -7.64 8.78
N LEU A 141 -2.55 -7.61 7.58
CA LEU A 141 -1.23 -8.17 7.31
C LEU A 141 -0.20 -7.06 7.35
N PHE A 142 0.89 -7.26 8.08
CA PHE A 142 1.95 -6.28 8.19
C PHE A 142 3.29 -6.96 8.49
N GLU A 143 4.38 -6.22 8.34
CA GLU A 143 5.75 -6.73 8.53
C GLU A 143 6.41 -6.02 9.70
N PRO A 144 6.28 -6.52 10.94
CA PRO A 144 6.96 -5.91 12.06
C PRO A 144 8.45 -6.22 12.06
N ASN A 145 9.24 -5.34 12.70
CA ASN A 145 10.66 -5.60 12.93
C ASN A 145 10.85 -6.71 13.96
#